data_a62d8cd1d66b80edc13f075a1ddb79f7
#
_entry.id   a62d8cd1d66b80edc13f075a1ddb79f7
#
_cell.length_a   1.000
_cell.length_b   1.000
_cell.length_c   1.000
_cell.angle_alpha   90.00
_cell.angle_beta   90.00
_cell.angle_gamma   90.00
#
_symmetry.space_group_name_H-M   'P 1'
#
loop_
_entity.id
_entity.type
_entity.pdbx_description
1 polymer ?
#
loop_
_entity_poly.entity_id
_entity_poly.type
_entity_poly.pdbx_seq_one_letter_code
_entity_poly.pdbx_strand_id
1 'polypeptide(L)'
;MQAAPVSEALVDLADEVLVHTGQHYDEAMSGAHIHATRLPHPRHNLGVGSRPRDEQVALGQERIAEVLEIEQPDVVVVRGDTNATLSGARAAVAARIPLVHVEAGLRSYRDDMPEEHNRIETDRLADLLLAPTPGARTNLINEGVSGRVEVVGDPLCDTLERWRPEIVPAEGEYLLATVHRNYNTDAPERLHAVLECLARSPWRVTFPVHPRTRAALKSWKLAVPGNVDLVDPVPYTRMLELERGAQMIATDSGGVQREAYLWGVPCITLREETEWVDTVAAGWNVLVGVDPDAFAKALEHPRPQERPNIFGDGRAAHRIAQLVVELASSELEAAA
;
A
#
# COMPACT_ATOMS: atom_id res chain seq x y z
N MET A 1 -8.85 0.54 -0.18
CA MET A 1 -8.58 1.99 -0.14
C MET A 1 -8.29 2.54 -1.54
N GLN A 2 -7.11 2.33 -2.09
CA GLN A 2 -6.69 2.88 -3.38
C GLN A 2 -7.47 2.36 -4.61
N ALA A 3 -8.13 1.20 -4.54
CA ALA A 3 -8.97 0.71 -5.62
C ALA A 3 -10.29 1.50 -5.76
N ALA A 4 -10.86 1.94 -4.64
CA ALA A 4 -12.16 2.59 -4.64
C ALA A 4 -12.23 3.85 -5.51
N PRO A 5 -11.30 4.82 -5.45
CA PRO A 5 -11.36 5.97 -6.33
C PRO A 5 -11.18 5.59 -7.82
N VAL A 6 -10.43 4.53 -8.13
CA VAL A 6 -10.27 4.05 -9.51
C VAL A 6 -11.57 3.42 -10.01
N SER A 7 -12.20 2.52 -9.23
CA SER A 7 -13.52 1.97 -9.55
C SER A 7 -14.56 3.06 -9.76
N GLU A 8 -14.59 4.07 -8.88
CA GLU A 8 -15.51 5.19 -9.00
C GLU A 8 -15.28 6.01 -10.30
N ALA A 9 -14.02 6.20 -10.69
CA ALA A 9 -13.67 6.89 -11.92
C ALA A 9 -14.01 6.09 -13.19
N LEU A 10 -14.15 4.77 -13.10
CA LEU A 10 -14.51 3.87 -14.20
C LEU A 10 -16.01 3.74 -14.43
N VAL A 11 -16.87 4.06 -13.43
CA VAL A 11 -18.33 3.78 -13.46
C VAL A 11 -19.02 4.19 -14.75
N ASP A 12 -18.71 5.38 -15.28
CA ASP A 12 -19.33 5.90 -16.48
C ASP A 12 -18.50 5.63 -17.76
N LEU A 13 -17.37 4.96 -17.65
CA LEU A 13 -16.40 4.77 -18.73
C LEU A 13 -16.28 3.30 -19.19
N ALA A 14 -16.49 2.36 -18.29
CA ALA A 14 -16.31 0.92 -18.57
C ALA A 14 -17.19 0.05 -17.66
N ASP A 15 -17.46 -1.18 -18.09
CA ASP A 15 -18.07 -2.21 -17.24
C ASP A 15 -16.96 -2.91 -16.43
N GLU A 16 -16.85 -2.54 -15.14
CA GLU A 16 -15.83 -3.09 -14.26
C GLU A 16 -16.26 -4.42 -13.64
N VAL A 17 -15.43 -5.45 -13.80
CA VAL A 17 -15.55 -6.72 -13.09
C VAL A 17 -14.49 -6.79 -11.99
N LEU A 18 -14.91 -6.57 -10.76
CA LEU A 18 -14.01 -6.65 -9.61
C LEU A 18 -13.85 -8.12 -9.16
N VAL A 19 -12.59 -8.59 -9.14
CA VAL A 19 -12.22 -9.95 -8.71
C VAL A 19 -11.43 -9.87 -7.41
N HIS A 20 -11.89 -10.58 -6.38
CA HIS A 20 -11.19 -10.70 -5.10
C HIS A 20 -10.59 -12.09 -4.97
N THR A 21 -9.27 -12.18 -4.82
CA THR A 21 -8.59 -13.49 -4.73
C THR A 21 -8.86 -14.24 -3.43
N GLY A 22 -9.30 -13.56 -2.38
CA GLY A 22 -9.54 -14.18 -1.07
C GLY A 22 -8.24 -14.58 -0.35
N GLN A 23 -7.16 -13.85 -0.58
CA GLN A 23 -5.86 -14.11 0.03
C GLN A 23 -5.88 -13.94 1.56
N HIS A 24 -6.66 -13.00 2.07
CA HIS A 24 -6.83 -12.73 3.50
C HIS A 24 -8.25 -13.08 3.94
N TYR A 25 -8.38 -13.97 4.92
CA TYR A 25 -9.64 -14.59 5.34
C TYR A 25 -10.39 -13.80 6.42
N ASP A 26 -9.93 -12.62 6.83
CA ASP A 26 -10.58 -11.87 7.90
C ASP A 26 -11.72 -10.99 7.35
N GLU A 27 -12.93 -11.55 7.34
CA GLU A 27 -14.16 -10.87 6.92
C GLU A 27 -14.40 -9.59 7.73
N ALA A 28 -13.99 -9.56 9.01
CA ALA A 28 -14.12 -8.39 9.86
C ALA A 28 -13.18 -7.25 9.46
N MET A 29 -11.99 -7.57 8.91
CA MET A 29 -11.06 -6.56 8.42
C MET A 29 -11.32 -6.17 6.96
N SER A 30 -11.57 -7.13 6.06
CA SER A 30 -11.82 -6.84 4.65
C SER A 30 -13.23 -6.26 4.41
N GLY A 31 -14.27 -6.79 5.03
CA GLY A 31 -15.64 -6.31 4.90
C GLY A 31 -15.84 -4.88 5.41
N ALA A 32 -15.27 -4.53 6.57
CA ALA A 32 -15.33 -3.18 7.11
C ALA A 32 -14.60 -2.16 6.21
N HIS A 33 -13.49 -2.56 5.56
CA HIS A 33 -12.78 -1.71 4.62
C HIS A 33 -13.54 -1.51 3.30
N ILE A 34 -14.17 -2.56 2.76
CA ILE A 34 -15.00 -2.48 1.55
C ILE A 34 -16.17 -1.51 1.77
N HIS A 35 -16.89 -1.65 2.89
CA HIS A 35 -17.99 -0.74 3.23
C HIS A 35 -17.53 0.71 3.45
N ALA A 36 -16.41 0.93 4.13
CA ALA A 36 -15.89 2.27 4.39
C ALA A 36 -15.42 2.98 3.10
N THR A 37 -14.96 2.24 2.09
CA THR A 37 -14.38 2.82 0.87
C THR A 37 -15.34 2.97 -0.29
N ARG A 38 -16.57 2.48 -0.19
CA ARG A 38 -17.55 2.40 -1.30
C ARG A 38 -17.04 1.60 -2.52
N LEU A 39 -16.07 0.71 -2.31
CA LEU A 39 -15.65 -0.21 -3.36
C LEU A 39 -16.83 -1.10 -3.75
N PRO A 40 -17.11 -1.34 -5.04
CA PRO A 40 -18.13 -2.29 -5.47
C PRO A 40 -17.90 -3.67 -4.86
N HIS A 41 -18.98 -4.42 -4.64
CA HIS A 41 -18.83 -5.81 -4.23
C HIS A 41 -18.13 -6.61 -5.32
N PRO A 42 -17.10 -7.41 -4.99
CA PRO A 42 -16.46 -8.27 -5.98
C PRO A 42 -17.48 -9.21 -6.63
N ARG A 43 -17.51 -9.24 -7.97
CA ARG A 43 -18.34 -10.19 -8.72
C ARG A 43 -17.84 -11.63 -8.51
N HIS A 44 -16.53 -11.78 -8.36
CA HIS A 44 -15.89 -13.08 -8.11
C HIS A 44 -15.04 -13.02 -6.84
N ASN A 45 -15.22 -14.02 -5.96
CA ASN A 45 -14.35 -14.26 -4.81
C ASN A 45 -13.71 -15.65 -4.97
N LEU A 46 -12.41 -15.67 -5.22
CA LEU A 46 -11.72 -16.90 -5.62
C LEU A 46 -11.34 -17.80 -4.44
N GLY A 47 -11.37 -17.32 -3.21
CA GLY A 47 -11.08 -18.12 -2.01
C GLY A 47 -9.72 -18.81 -2.05
N VAL A 48 -8.68 -18.14 -2.56
CA VAL A 48 -7.31 -18.70 -2.67
C VAL A 48 -6.75 -19.05 -1.29
N GLY A 49 -7.07 -18.26 -0.27
CA GLY A 49 -6.68 -18.50 1.11
C GLY A 49 -5.19 -18.29 1.38
N SER A 50 -4.77 -18.54 2.62
CA SER A 50 -3.37 -18.44 3.04
C SER A 50 -2.62 -19.73 2.69
N ARG A 51 -1.54 -19.63 1.89
CA ARG A 51 -0.70 -20.72 1.39
C ARG A 51 0.74 -20.26 1.23
N PRO A 52 1.70 -21.16 1.05
CA PRO A 52 3.03 -20.80 0.57
C PRO A 52 2.93 -19.96 -0.71
N ARG A 53 3.83 -18.98 -0.89
CA ARG A 53 3.77 -17.99 -1.98
C ARG A 53 3.53 -18.62 -3.36
N ASP A 54 4.34 -19.60 -3.73
CA ASP A 54 4.30 -20.17 -5.07
C ASP A 54 3.00 -20.94 -5.34
N GLU A 55 2.48 -21.65 -4.34
CA GLU A 55 1.18 -22.32 -4.42
C GLU A 55 0.04 -21.29 -4.49
N GLN A 56 0.15 -20.19 -3.76
CA GLN A 56 -0.84 -19.12 -3.75
C GLN A 56 -0.89 -18.41 -5.10
N VAL A 57 0.26 -18.11 -5.69
CA VAL A 57 0.36 -17.48 -7.02
C VAL A 57 -0.17 -18.44 -8.10
N ALA A 58 0.22 -19.70 -8.08
CA ALA A 58 -0.23 -20.69 -9.08
C ALA A 58 -1.76 -20.91 -9.03
N LEU A 59 -2.32 -21.13 -7.84
CA LEU A 59 -3.77 -21.29 -7.68
C LEU A 59 -4.54 -20.02 -8.02
N GLY A 60 -3.99 -18.85 -7.65
CA GLY A 60 -4.56 -17.55 -8.01
C GLY A 60 -4.62 -17.37 -9.53
N GLN A 61 -3.53 -17.68 -10.22
CA GLN A 61 -3.45 -17.62 -11.69
C GLN A 61 -4.48 -18.55 -12.36
N GLU A 62 -4.60 -19.83 -11.89
CA GLU A 62 -5.57 -20.80 -12.41
C GLU A 62 -7.00 -20.27 -12.28
N ARG A 63 -7.40 -19.83 -11.10
CA ARG A 63 -8.76 -19.34 -10.84
C ARG A 63 -9.07 -18.01 -11.55
N ILE A 64 -8.08 -17.14 -11.71
CA ILE A 64 -8.26 -15.92 -12.49
C ILE A 64 -8.43 -16.27 -13.98
N ALA A 65 -7.69 -17.24 -14.51
CA ALA A 65 -7.86 -17.68 -15.89
C ALA A 65 -9.29 -18.16 -16.18
N GLU A 66 -9.92 -18.92 -15.27
CA GLU A 66 -11.33 -19.31 -15.37
C GLU A 66 -12.27 -18.09 -15.43
N VAL A 67 -11.99 -17.04 -14.64
CA VAL A 67 -12.78 -15.81 -14.68
C VAL A 67 -12.57 -15.07 -16.00
N LEU A 68 -11.34 -15.00 -16.51
CA LEU A 68 -11.05 -14.35 -17.79
C LEU A 68 -11.76 -15.06 -18.98
N GLU A 69 -11.88 -16.38 -18.94
CA GLU A 69 -12.66 -17.14 -19.92
C GLU A 69 -14.16 -16.83 -19.87
N ILE A 70 -14.72 -16.58 -18.70
CA ILE A 70 -16.14 -16.24 -18.50
C ILE A 70 -16.45 -14.80 -18.89
N GLU A 71 -15.66 -13.87 -18.36
CA GLU A 71 -15.93 -12.42 -18.46
C GLU A 71 -15.39 -11.80 -19.77
N GLN A 72 -14.40 -12.42 -20.41
CA GLN A 72 -13.75 -11.97 -21.65
C GLN A 72 -13.44 -10.47 -21.67
N PRO A 73 -12.68 -9.94 -20.70
CA PRO A 73 -12.43 -8.52 -20.59
C PRO A 73 -11.48 -8.02 -21.70
N ASP A 74 -11.67 -6.77 -22.14
CA ASP A 74 -10.77 -6.11 -23.10
C ASP A 74 -9.41 -5.76 -22.48
N VAL A 75 -9.36 -5.61 -21.14
CA VAL A 75 -8.13 -5.25 -20.40
C VAL A 75 -8.18 -5.81 -18.98
N VAL A 76 -7.03 -6.21 -18.46
CA VAL A 76 -6.85 -6.61 -17.05
C VAL A 76 -6.06 -5.54 -16.33
N VAL A 77 -6.58 -5.09 -15.18
CA VAL A 77 -5.90 -4.13 -14.32
C VAL A 77 -5.46 -4.82 -13.03
N VAL A 78 -4.16 -4.79 -12.76
CA VAL A 78 -3.59 -5.26 -11.48
C VAL A 78 -2.96 -4.09 -10.73
N ARG A 79 -2.82 -4.22 -9.39
CA ARG A 79 -2.30 -3.13 -8.57
C ARG A 79 -1.39 -3.62 -7.46
N GLY A 80 -0.33 -2.83 -7.20
CA GLY A 80 0.62 -3.09 -6.12
C GLY A 80 1.48 -4.32 -6.39
N ASP A 81 1.80 -5.07 -5.34
CA ASP A 81 2.88 -6.06 -5.36
C ASP A 81 2.54 -7.39 -4.64
N THR A 82 1.26 -7.62 -4.38
CA THR A 82 0.84 -8.85 -3.68
C THR A 82 0.91 -10.08 -4.61
N ASN A 83 0.80 -11.27 -4.01
CA ASN A 83 0.69 -12.50 -4.79
C ASN A 83 -0.53 -12.48 -5.74
N ALA A 84 -1.62 -11.80 -5.34
CA ALA A 84 -2.80 -11.59 -6.18
C ALA A 84 -2.47 -10.77 -7.43
N THR A 85 -1.64 -9.74 -7.29
CA THR A 85 -1.16 -8.89 -8.39
C THR A 85 -0.42 -9.73 -9.43
N LEU A 86 0.57 -10.51 -8.99
CA LEU A 86 1.34 -11.38 -9.87
C LEU A 86 0.47 -12.49 -10.51
N SER A 87 -0.47 -13.07 -9.75
CA SER A 87 -1.41 -14.05 -10.28
C SER A 87 -2.24 -13.49 -11.43
N GLY A 88 -2.78 -12.27 -11.25
CA GLY A 88 -3.55 -11.56 -12.27
C GLY A 88 -2.71 -11.23 -13.50
N ALA A 89 -1.49 -10.75 -13.29
CA ALA A 89 -0.58 -10.42 -14.39
C ALA A 89 -0.25 -11.66 -15.26
N ARG A 90 0.11 -12.77 -14.62
CA ARG A 90 0.41 -14.03 -15.33
C ARG A 90 -0.82 -14.59 -16.06
N ALA A 91 -2.01 -14.50 -15.46
CA ALA A 91 -3.24 -14.95 -16.08
C ALA A 91 -3.59 -14.11 -17.33
N ALA A 92 -3.47 -12.77 -17.24
CA ALA A 92 -3.71 -11.86 -18.35
C ALA A 92 -2.79 -12.15 -19.55
N VAL A 93 -1.49 -12.28 -19.31
CA VAL A 93 -0.50 -12.61 -20.34
C VAL A 93 -0.78 -13.97 -20.98
N ALA A 94 -1.10 -14.99 -20.17
CA ALA A 94 -1.43 -16.31 -20.68
C ALA A 94 -2.69 -16.30 -21.57
N ALA A 95 -3.67 -15.46 -21.23
CA ALA A 95 -4.89 -15.25 -22.00
C ALA A 95 -4.71 -14.27 -23.18
N ARG A 96 -3.53 -13.63 -23.32
CA ARG A 96 -3.23 -12.59 -24.32
C ARG A 96 -4.17 -11.38 -24.21
N ILE A 97 -4.52 -11.00 -22.99
CA ILE A 97 -5.33 -9.83 -22.70
C ILE A 97 -4.39 -8.72 -22.25
N PRO A 98 -4.53 -7.49 -22.77
CA PRO A 98 -3.70 -6.33 -22.36
C PRO A 98 -3.68 -6.13 -20.85
N LEU A 99 -2.51 -5.85 -20.30
CA LEU A 99 -2.27 -5.76 -18.87
C LEU A 99 -1.86 -4.35 -18.45
N VAL A 100 -2.59 -3.80 -17.49
CA VAL A 100 -2.26 -2.53 -16.83
C VAL A 100 -1.76 -2.81 -15.43
N HIS A 101 -0.59 -2.26 -15.06
CA HIS A 101 -0.08 -2.30 -13.71
C HIS A 101 -0.16 -0.92 -13.05
N VAL A 102 -1.04 -0.78 -12.05
CA VAL A 102 -1.16 0.42 -11.22
C VAL A 102 -0.22 0.32 -10.01
N GLU A 103 0.47 1.39 -9.68
CA GLU A 103 1.52 1.44 -8.66
C GLU A 103 2.83 0.76 -9.13
N ALA A 104 3.11 0.87 -10.44
CA ALA A 104 4.28 0.30 -11.10
C ALA A 104 5.58 1.07 -10.77
N GLY A 105 6.71 0.38 -10.81
CA GLY A 105 8.05 0.97 -10.75
C GLY A 105 8.59 1.28 -9.37
N LEU A 106 7.87 0.95 -8.30
CA LEU A 106 8.40 1.04 -6.94
C LEU A 106 9.47 -0.02 -6.70
N ARG A 107 10.53 0.34 -5.96
CA ARG A 107 11.62 -0.59 -5.62
C ARG A 107 12.08 -0.40 -4.18
N SER A 108 12.23 -1.50 -3.48
CA SER A 108 12.89 -1.57 -2.16
C SER A 108 14.32 -2.13 -2.26
N TYR A 109 14.65 -2.75 -3.42
CA TYR A 109 15.93 -3.40 -3.69
C TYR A 109 16.27 -4.51 -2.67
N ARG A 110 15.26 -5.17 -2.12
CA ARG A 110 15.39 -6.29 -1.20
C ARG A 110 15.10 -7.62 -1.88
N ASP A 111 16.12 -8.39 -2.15
CA ASP A 111 16.01 -9.70 -2.81
C ASP A 111 15.29 -10.76 -1.95
N ASP A 112 15.24 -10.57 -0.63
CA ASP A 112 14.54 -11.47 0.29
C ASP A 112 13.05 -11.13 0.47
N MET A 113 12.55 -10.05 -0.16
CA MET A 113 11.17 -9.61 -0.08
C MET A 113 10.34 -10.19 -1.23
N PRO A 114 9.32 -11.03 -0.94
CA PRO A 114 8.45 -11.57 -1.98
C PRO A 114 7.74 -10.51 -2.83
N GLU A 115 7.36 -9.40 -2.21
CA GLU A 115 6.69 -8.27 -2.88
C GLU A 115 7.60 -7.62 -3.91
N GLU A 116 8.93 -7.56 -3.67
CA GLU A 116 9.88 -7.01 -4.62
C GLU A 116 9.93 -7.85 -5.91
N HIS A 117 9.98 -9.18 -5.76
CA HIS A 117 9.91 -10.07 -6.91
C HIS A 117 8.61 -9.97 -7.67
N ASN A 118 7.48 -9.85 -6.95
CA ASN A 118 6.17 -9.73 -7.56
C ASN A 118 6.06 -8.46 -8.42
N ARG A 119 6.51 -7.31 -7.90
CA ARG A 119 6.40 -6.03 -8.62
C ARG A 119 7.31 -5.98 -9.84
N ILE A 120 8.56 -6.47 -9.71
CA ILE A 120 9.50 -6.52 -10.84
C ILE A 120 8.95 -7.40 -11.97
N GLU A 121 8.43 -8.58 -11.63
CA GLU A 121 7.85 -9.48 -12.64
C GLU A 121 6.58 -8.88 -13.26
N THR A 122 5.69 -8.31 -12.46
CA THR A 122 4.47 -7.66 -12.95
C THR A 122 4.80 -6.49 -13.87
N ASP A 123 5.78 -5.66 -13.51
CA ASP A 123 6.23 -4.54 -14.36
C ASP A 123 6.75 -5.01 -15.72
N ARG A 124 7.47 -6.14 -15.77
CA ARG A 124 7.98 -6.70 -17.03
C ARG A 124 6.89 -7.29 -17.92
N LEU A 125 5.78 -7.69 -17.33
CA LEU A 125 4.65 -8.31 -18.03
C LEU A 125 3.65 -7.28 -18.55
N ALA A 126 3.60 -6.08 -17.98
CA ALA A 126 2.56 -5.10 -18.26
C ALA A 126 2.78 -4.34 -19.57
N ASP A 127 1.68 -4.12 -20.30
CA ASP A 127 1.64 -3.29 -21.52
C ASP A 127 1.56 -1.80 -21.18
N LEU A 128 0.88 -1.47 -20.06
CA LEU A 128 0.78 -0.12 -19.54
C LEU A 128 1.16 -0.08 -18.06
N LEU A 129 2.16 0.73 -17.73
CA LEU A 129 2.74 0.88 -16.39
C LEU A 129 2.42 2.26 -15.84
N LEU A 130 1.61 2.31 -14.80
CA LEU A 130 1.12 3.53 -14.19
C LEU A 130 1.89 3.82 -12.90
N ALA A 131 2.94 4.63 -13.03
CA ALA A 131 3.85 4.99 -11.97
C ALA A 131 3.24 6.03 -11.01
N PRO A 132 3.34 5.83 -9.68
CA PRO A 132 2.81 6.79 -8.70
C PRO A 132 3.67 8.05 -8.57
N THR A 133 4.97 7.96 -8.88
CA THR A 133 5.93 9.06 -8.74
C THR A 133 6.90 9.12 -9.93
N PRO A 134 7.55 10.27 -10.16
CA PRO A 134 8.64 10.37 -11.14
C PRO A 134 9.81 9.43 -10.83
N GLY A 135 10.10 9.15 -9.54
CA GLY A 135 11.12 8.20 -9.12
C GLY A 135 10.79 6.78 -9.59
N ALA A 136 9.55 6.33 -9.41
CA ALA A 136 9.09 5.04 -9.88
C ALA A 136 9.18 4.90 -11.41
N ARG A 137 8.81 5.96 -12.17
CA ARG A 137 9.01 6.00 -13.62
C ARG A 137 10.49 5.84 -14.01
N THR A 138 11.36 6.49 -13.28
CA THR A 138 12.82 6.41 -13.55
C THR A 138 13.33 4.98 -13.39
N ASN A 139 12.87 4.24 -12.37
CA ASN A 139 13.21 2.83 -12.18
C ASN A 139 12.79 1.99 -13.39
N LEU A 140 11.55 2.13 -13.86
CA LEU A 140 11.03 1.40 -15.03
C LEU A 140 11.84 1.66 -16.29
N ILE A 141 12.18 2.93 -16.56
CA ILE A 141 12.98 3.30 -17.72
C ILE A 141 14.40 2.70 -17.63
N ASN A 142 15.03 2.76 -16.46
CA ASN A 142 16.36 2.21 -16.23
C ASN A 142 16.38 0.68 -16.36
N GLU A 143 15.30 0.00 -16.02
CA GLU A 143 15.15 -1.45 -16.16
C GLU A 143 14.77 -1.88 -17.58
N GLY A 144 14.43 -0.95 -18.46
CA GLY A 144 14.13 -1.22 -19.85
C GLY A 144 12.86 -2.03 -20.07
N VAL A 145 11.79 -1.73 -19.29
CA VAL A 145 10.47 -2.35 -19.50
C VAL A 145 9.94 -2.06 -20.89
N SER A 146 9.21 -3.00 -21.49
CA SER A 146 8.70 -2.87 -22.86
C SER A 146 7.39 -2.09 -22.95
N GLY A 147 6.61 -2.05 -21.89
CA GLY A 147 5.31 -1.38 -21.85
C GLY A 147 5.41 0.15 -21.82
N ARG A 148 4.29 0.81 -22.12
CA ARG A 148 4.14 2.27 -22.03
C ARG A 148 4.14 2.70 -20.56
N VAL A 149 4.98 3.69 -20.21
CA VAL A 149 5.14 4.17 -18.82
C VAL A 149 4.57 5.58 -18.69
N GLU A 150 3.59 5.75 -17.78
CA GLU A 150 2.96 7.04 -17.47
C GLU A 150 3.04 7.36 -15.98
N VAL A 151 3.29 8.62 -15.62
CA VAL A 151 3.20 9.09 -14.23
C VAL A 151 1.79 9.61 -13.98
N VAL A 152 1.03 8.92 -13.14
CA VAL A 152 -0.37 9.25 -12.87
C VAL A 152 -0.60 9.87 -11.50
N GLY A 153 0.34 9.71 -10.57
CA GLY A 153 0.15 10.01 -9.15
C GLY A 153 -0.32 8.77 -8.38
N ASP A 154 -0.56 8.95 -7.08
CA ASP A 154 -1.00 7.88 -6.19
C ASP A 154 -2.50 7.99 -5.89
N PRO A 155 -3.32 6.97 -6.19
CA PRO A 155 -4.74 6.93 -5.83
C PRO A 155 -5.02 7.07 -4.32
N LEU A 156 -4.01 6.88 -3.46
CA LEU A 156 -4.13 7.18 -2.05
C LEU A 156 -4.32 8.68 -1.80
N CYS A 157 -3.71 9.54 -2.64
CA CYS A 157 -3.95 10.99 -2.59
C CYS A 157 -5.42 11.31 -2.86
N ASP A 158 -6.02 10.69 -3.89
CA ASP A 158 -7.45 10.83 -4.20
C ASP A 158 -8.32 10.39 -3.01
N THR A 159 -7.97 9.26 -2.39
CA THR A 159 -8.67 8.77 -1.20
C THR A 159 -8.61 9.78 -0.05
N LEU A 160 -7.42 10.31 0.26
CA LEU A 160 -7.26 11.27 1.37
C LEU A 160 -7.92 12.61 1.09
N GLU A 161 -7.83 13.13 -0.13
CA GLU A 161 -8.51 14.38 -0.50
C GLU A 161 -10.03 14.26 -0.34
N ARG A 162 -10.59 13.10 -0.67
CA ARG A 162 -12.02 12.82 -0.43
C ARG A 162 -12.40 12.86 1.06
N TRP A 163 -11.57 12.24 1.93
CA TRP A 163 -11.85 12.18 3.36
C TRP A 163 -11.44 13.46 4.10
N ARG A 164 -10.57 14.28 3.53
CA ARG A 164 -10.00 15.48 4.17
C ARG A 164 -11.03 16.40 4.82
N PRO A 165 -12.21 16.68 4.20
CA PRO A 165 -13.21 17.55 4.82
C PRO A 165 -13.85 16.94 6.08
N GLU A 166 -13.92 15.61 6.18
CA GLU A 166 -14.60 14.89 7.25
C GLU A 166 -13.66 14.54 8.41
N ILE A 167 -12.35 14.45 8.15
CA ILE A 167 -11.35 14.06 9.15
C ILE A 167 -11.00 15.24 10.03
N VAL A 168 -11.36 15.12 11.32
CA VAL A 168 -10.94 16.06 12.37
C VAL A 168 -9.69 15.51 13.04
N PRO A 169 -8.57 16.28 13.12
CA PRO A 169 -7.38 15.80 13.81
C PRO A 169 -7.70 15.39 15.25
N ALA A 170 -7.20 14.25 15.69
CA ALA A 170 -7.33 13.86 17.08
C ALA A 170 -6.54 14.83 17.97
N GLU A 171 -7.12 15.16 19.13
CA GLU A 171 -6.52 16.10 20.06
C GLU A 171 -5.38 15.46 20.88
N GLY A 172 -4.44 16.29 21.33
CA GLY A 172 -3.35 15.92 22.22
C GLY A 172 -1.99 15.92 21.54
N GLU A 173 -0.95 15.83 22.38
CA GLU A 173 0.43 15.67 21.93
C GLU A 173 0.84 14.20 22.07
N TYR A 174 0.95 13.50 20.95
CA TYR A 174 1.30 12.07 20.92
C TYR A 174 2.12 11.71 19.70
N LEU A 175 2.85 10.60 19.81
CA LEU A 175 3.40 9.86 18.70
C LEU A 175 2.42 8.74 18.35
N LEU A 176 2.06 8.62 17.08
CA LEU A 176 1.27 7.48 16.59
C LEU A 176 2.23 6.37 16.16
N ALA A 177 2.02 5.15 16.66
CA ALA A 177 2.80 3.98 16.25
C ALA A 177 1.93 2.96 15.52
N THR A 178 2.43 2.39 14.41
CA THR A 178 1.84 1.24 13.74
C THR A 178 2.93 0.25 13.34
N VAL A 179 2.82 -1.01 13.79
CA VAL A 179 3.80 -2.07 13.52
C VAL A 179 3.06 -3.37 13.29
N HIS A 180 3.23 -3.95 12.09
CA HIS A 180 2.54 -5.16 11.68
C HIS A 180 3.32 -6.04 10.68
N ARG A 181 4.46 -5.57 10.17
CA ARG A 181 5.29 -6.37 9.26
C ARG A 181 5.88 -7.57 9.97
N ASN A 182 5.86 -8.71 9.28
CA ASN A 182 6.28 -10.00 9.82
C ASN A 182 7.68 -9.95 10.42
N TYR A 183 8.64 -9.35 9.71
CA TYR A 183 10.02 -9.26 10.18
C TYR A 183 10.18 -8.45 11.49
N ASN A 184 9.26 -7.53 11.80
CA ASN A 184 9.25 -6.82 13.08
C ASN A 184 8.47 -7.55 14.17
N THR A 185 7.48 -8.39 13.79
CA THR A 185 6.54 -9.00 14.74
C THR A 185 6.74 -10.49 14.95
N ASP A 186 7.55 -11.18 14.13
CA ASP A 186 7.75 -12.63 14.20
C ASP A 186 9.03 -13.04 14.97
N ALA A 187 9.87 -12.06 15.36
CA ALA A 187 11.06 -12.27 16.17
C ALA A 187 10.98 -11.46 17.48
N PRO A 188 11.10 -12.09 18.65
CA PRO A 188 10.96 -11.39 19.93
C PRO A 188 12.00 -10.28 20.11
N GLU A 189 13.21 -10.44 19.59
CA GLU A 189 14.29 -9.46 19.67
C GLU A 189 13.94 -8.20 18.86
N ARG A 190 13.36 -8.37 17.65
CA ARG A 190 12.93 -7.25 16.80
C ARG A 190 11.78 -6.49 17.43
N LEU A 191 10.74 -7.20 17.93
CA LEU A 191 9.60 -6.55 18.56
C LEU A 191 10.01 -5.86 19.88
N HIS A 192 10.98 -6.42 20.62
CA HIS A 192 11.56 -5.76 21.80
C HIS A 192 12.28 -4.46 21.40
N ALA A 193 13.11 -4.48 20.36
CA ALA A 193 13.81 -3.30 19.86
C ALA A 193 12.83 -2.21 19.36
N VAL A 194 11.72 -2.60 18.74
CA VAL A 194 10.62 -1.65 18.42
C VAL A 194 10.09 -0.99 19.69
N LEU A 195 9.83 -1.76 20.75
CA LEU A 195 9.36 -1.19 22.03
C LEU A 195 10.41 -0.26 22.67
N GLU A 196 11.70 -0.59 22.57
CA GLU A 196 12.78 0.28 23.03
C GLU A 196 12.85 1.59 22.23
N CYS A 197 12.64 1.54 20.90
CA CYS A 197 12.48 2.74 20.09
C CYS A 197 11.32 3.62 20.61
N LEU A 198 10.14 3.02 20.77
CA LEU A 198 8.95 3.74 21.23
C LEU A 198 9.12 4.32 22.65
N ALA A 199 9.89 3.65 23.51
CA ALA A 199 10.22 4.16 24.84
C ALA A 199 11.00 5.47 24.83
N ARG A 200 11.72 5.81 23.73
CA ARG A 200 12.47 7.06 23.57
C ARG A 200 11.58 8.27 23.28
N SER A 201 10.31 8.06 22.96
CA SER A 201 9.40 9.15 22.64
C SER A 201 9.20 10.08 23.84
N PRO A 202 9.33 11.41 23.66
CA PRO A 202 9.01 12.40 24.70
C PRO A 202 7.51 12.55 24.89
N TRP A 203 6.70 12.08 23.92
CA TRP A 203 5.23 12.09 23.98
C TRP A 203 4.69 10.74 24.39
N ARG A 204 3.43 10.72 24.83
CA ARG A 204 2.66 9.46 24.90
C ARG A 204 2.62 8.83 23.52
N VAL A 205 2.73 7.51 23.47
CA VAL A 205 2.65 6.75 22.22
C VAL A 205 1.29 6.09 22.13
N THR A 206 0.48 6.50 21.17
CA THR A 206 -0.77 5.81 20.83
C THR A 206 -0.46 4.71 19.82
N PHE A 207 -0.65 3.45 20.21
CA PHE A 207 -0.35 2.30 19.37
C PHE A 207 -1.61 1.44 19.13
N PRO A 208 -2.36 1.68 18.04
CA PRO A 208 -3.40 0.76 17.57
C PRO A 208 -2.74 -0.55 17.17
N VAL A 209 -2.84 -1.56 18.04
CA VAL A 209 -2.06 -2.78 17.90
C VAL A 209 -2.85 -3.87 17.20
N HIS A 210 -2.30 -4.38 16.10
CA HIS A 210 -2.88 -5.52 15.38
C HIS A 210 -2.99 -6.75 16.30
N PRO A 211 -4.06 -7.57 16.23
CA PRO A 211 -4.25 -8.75 17.08
C PRO A 211 -3.05 -9.69 17.12
N ARG A 212 -2.38 -9.89 15.97
CA ARG A 212 -1.15 -10.69 15.86
C ARG A 212 -0.01 -10.11 16.70
N THR A 213 0.24 -8.81 16.60
CA THR A 213 1.29 -8.13 17.38
C THR A 213 0.97 -8.20 18.87
N ARG A 214 -0.30 -8.01 19.26
CA ARG A 214 -0.74 -8.16 20.65
C ARG A 214 -0.52 -9.59 21.17
N ALA A 215 -0.81 -10.59 20.36
CA ALA A 215 -0.57 -12.00 20.70
C ALA A 215 0.95 -12.29 20.86
N ALA A 216 1.79 -11.75 19.99
CA ALA A 216 3.25 -11.86 20.07
C ALA A 216 3.79 -11.22 21.35
N LEU A 217 3.38 -9.99 21.68
CA LEU A 217 3.75 -9.30 22.92
C LEU A 217 3.41 -10.14 24.16
N LYS A 218 2.20 -10.73 24.18
CA LYS A 218 1.76 -11.59 25.27
C LYS A 218 2.52 -12.91 25.35
N SER A 219 2.73 -13.60 24.23
CA SER A 219 3.38 -14.91 24.17
C SER A 219 4.85 -14.85 24.61
N TRP A 220 5.54 -13.77 24.22
CA TRP A 220 6.94 -13.54 24.56
C TRP A 220 7.13 -12.76 25.85
N LYS A 221 6.04 -12.39 26.53
CA LYS A 221 6.03 -11.65 27.80
C LYS A 221 6.88 -10.35 27.72
N LEU A 222 6.82 -9.67 26.60
CA LEU A 222 7.53 -8.42 26.41
C LEU A 222 6.87 -7.31 27.23
N ALA A 223 7.68 -6.59 28.01
CA ALA A 223 7.21 -5.46 28.81
C ALA A 223 6.93 -4.27 27.88
N VAL A 224 5.72 -3.75 27.94
CA VAL A 224 5.33 -2.52 27.21
C VAL A 224 5.81 -1.31 28.02
N PRO A 225 6.54 -0.35 27.40
CA PRO A 225 7.00 0.84 28.09
C PRO A 225 5.84 1.67 28.66
N GLY A 226 6.08 2.35 29.80
CA GLY A 226 5.03 3.10 30.51
C GLY A 226 4.48 4.32 29.77
N ASN A 227 5.16 4.78 28.71
CA ASN A 227 4.70 5.85 27.83
C ASN A 227 3.92 5.34 26.61
N VAL A 228 3.76 3.99 26.43
CA VAL A 228 3.08 3.37 25.29
C VAL A 228 1.70 2.88 25.68
N ASP A 229 0.66 3.41 25.04
CA ASP A 229 -0.73 3.02 25.19
C ASP A 229 -1.13 2.07 24.04
N LEU A 230 -1.25 0.77 24.35
CA LEU A 230 -1.79 -0.22 23.42
C LEU A 230 -3.30 -0.07 23.33
N VAL A 231 -3.80 0.45 22.21
CA VAL A 231 -5.23 0.55 21.96
C VAL A 231 -5.69 -0.55 21.00
N ASP A 232 -6.98 -0.84 20.96
CA ASP A 232 -7.52 -1.80 20.00
C ASP A 232 -7.45 -1.26 18.56
N PRO A 233 -7.47 -2.14 17.54
CA PRO A 233 -7.54 -1.71 16.16
C PRO A 233 -8.71 -0.75 15.96
N VAL A 234 -8.46 0.33 15.23
CA VAL A 234 -9.45 1.37 14.97
C VAL A 234 -9.94 1.32 13.53
N PRO A 235 -11.17 1.79 13.23
CA PRO A 235 -11.61 2.00 11.86
C PRO A 235 -10.69 2.97 11.10
N TYR A 236 -10.66 2.86 9.77
CA TYR A 236 -9.77 3.67 8.93
C TYR A 236 -9.94 5.18 9.12
N THR A 237 -11.18 5.66 9.19
CA THR A 237 -11.47 7.08 9.45
C THR A 237 -10.85 7.55 10.77
N ARG A 238 -10.95 6.73 11.83
CA ARG A 238 -10.31 7.02 13.11
C ARG A 238 -8.78 6.99 13.01
N MET A 239 -8.23 6.10 12.16
CA MET A 239 -6.79 6.08 11.91
C MET A 239 -6.33 7.38 11.26
N LEU A 240 -7.04 7.87 10.25
CA LEU A 240 -6.76 9.14 9.59
C LEU A 240 -6.83 10.35 10.56
N GLU A 241 -7.77 10.34 11.51
CA GLU A 241 -7.85 11.36 12.58
C GLU A 241 -6.59 11.32 13.46
N LEU A 242 -6.17 10.12 13.86
CA LEU A 242 -4.96 9.91 14.65
C LEU A 242 -3.69 10.30 13.88
N GLU A 243 -3.59 9.96 12.61
CA GLU A 243 -2.45 10.34 11.77
C GLU A 243 -2.36 11.86 11.64
N ARG A 244 -3.49 12.51 11.32
CA ARG A 244 -3.54 13.96 11.12
C ARG A 244 -3.25 14.75 12.39
N GLY A 245 -3.58 14.20 13.56
CA GLY A 245 -3.38 14.85 14.87
C GLY A 245 -2.01 14.57 15.51
N ALA A 246 -1.25 13.60 15.03
CA ALA A 246 0.01 13.18 15.63
C ALA A 246 1.11 14.24 15.48
N GLN A 247 1.99 14.36 16.48
CA GLN A 247 3.21 15.15 16.37
C GLN A 247 4.20 14.48 15.40
N MET A 248 4.23 13.15 15.40
CA MET A 248 5.07 12.30 14.57
C MET A 248 4.45 10.91 14.45
N ILE A 249 4.73 10.21 13.37
CA ILE A 249 4.26 8.85 13.13
C ILE A 249 5.47 7.91 13.06
N ALA A 250 5.45 6.80 13.82
CA ALA A 250 6.43 5.72 13.73
C ALA A 250 5.76 4.49 13.11
N THR A 251 6.26 4.01 11.96
CA THR A 251 5.56 2.94 11.23
C THR A 251 6.49 2.04 10.42
N ASP A 252 6.05 0.79 10.19
CA ASP A 252 6.62 -0.11 9.19
C ASP A 252 5.72 -0.27 7.94
N SER A 253 4.58 0.46 7.91
CA SER A 253 3.59 0.41 6.83
C SER A 253 3.92 1.40 5.70
N GLY A 254 4.02 0.90 4.47
CA GLY A 254 4.17 1.77 3.29
C GLY A 254 2.96 2.67 3.04
N GLY A 255 1.75 2.23 3.40
CA GLY A 255 0.53 3.05 3.35
C GLY A 255 0.62 4.25 4.30
N VAL A 256 0.91 3.99 5.56
CA VAL A 256 1.00 5.03 6.60
C VAL A 256 2.15 6.01 6.35
N GLN A 257 3.27 5.58 5.76
CA GLN A 257 4.34 6.49 5.32
C GLN A 257 3.83 7.55 4.33
N ARG A 258 3.01 7.13 3.35
CA ARG A 258 2.40 8.04 2.37
C ARG A 258 1.32 8.92 3.00
N GLU A 259 0.47 8.35 3.84
CA GLU A 259 -0.57 9.06 4.56
C GLU A 259 0.06 10.16 5.45
N ALA A 260 1.11 9.83 6.21
CA ALA A 260 1.89 10.79 6.98
C ALA A 260 2.39 11.96 6.11
N TYR A 261 3.01 11.63 4.97
CA TYR A 261 3.46 12.64 4.02
C TYR A 261 2.30 13.52 3.54
N LEU A 262 1.19 12.94 3.13
CA LEU A 262 0.02 13.65 2.60
C LEU A 262 -0.68 14.53 3.66
N TRP A 263 -0.64 14.12 4.93
CA TRP A 263 -1.08 14.95 6.06
C TRP A 263 -0.05 16.03 6.44
N GLY A 264 1.20 15.91 6.01
CA GLY A 264 2.30 16.77 6.44
C GLY A 264 2.69 16.50 7.89
N VAL A 265 2.67 15.26 8.30
CA VAL A 265 3.15 14.78 9.61
C VAL A 265 4.48 14.06 9.39
N PRO A 266 5.55 14.42 10.14
CA PRO A 266 6.84 13.73 10.04
C PRO A 266 6.71 12.24 10.35
N CYS A 267 7.45 11.42 9.61
CA CYS A 267 7.41 9.97 9.72
C CYS A 267 8.78 9.39 10.10
N ILE A 268 8.79 8.45 11.02
CA ILE A 268 9.93 7.58 11.32
C ILE A 268 9.57 6.18 10.82
N THR A 269 10.34 5.67 9.87
CA THR A 269 10.13 4.34 9.33
C THR A 269 10.96 3.30 10.07
N LEU A 270 10.27 2.35 10.71
CA LEU A 270 10.84 1.23 11.46
C LEU A 270 11.28 0.09 10.52
N ARG A 271 12.00 0.48 9.46
CA ARG A 271 12.56 -0.38 8.41
C ARG A 271 13.94 0.16 8.02
N GLU A 272 14.79 -0.71 7.50
CA GLU A 272 16.10 -0.36 6.96
C GLU A 272 16.00 0.25 5.56
N GLU A 273 14.90 0.01 4.85
CA GLU A 273 14.61 0.48 3.48
C GLU A 273 13.14 0.89 3.34
N THR A 274 12.82 1.54 2.24
CA THR A 274 11.45 1.80 1.82
C THR A 274 11.34 1.93 0.29
N GLU A 275 10.25 1.50 -0.26
CA GLU A 275 9.85 1.76 -1.64
C GLU A 275 9.46 3.24 -1.88
N TRP A 276 9.20 3.99 -0.80
CA TRP A 276 8.76 5.39 -0.82
C TRP A 276 9.93 6.35 -0.61
N VAL A 277 11.02 6.15 -1.38
CA VAL A 277 12.27 6.92 -1.28
C VAL A 277 12.07 8.42 -1.49
N ASP A 278 11.06 8.81 -2.27
CA ASP A 278 10.74 10.22 -2.51
C ASP A 278 10.33 10.94 -1.21
N THR A 279 9.69 10.26 -0.25
CA THR A 279 9.34 10.83 1.07
C THR A 279 10.57 11.08 1.93
N VAL A 280 11.57 10.20 1.81
CA VAL A 280 12.87 10.32 2.48
C VAL A 280 13.67 11.46 1.87
N ALA A 281 13.76 11.52 0.54
CA ALA A 281 14.45 12.60 -0.18
C ALA A 281 13.85 13.98 0.12
N ALA A 282 12.52 14.05 0.34
CA ALA A 282 11.84 15.26 0.75
C ALA A 282 12.03 15.61 2.24
N GLY A 283 12.74 14.77 3.02
CA GLY A 283 13.03 14.98 4.45
C GLY A 283 11.83 14.77 5.40
N TRP A 284 10.72 14.24 4.90
CA TRP A 284 9.51 13.98 5.69
C TRP A 284 9.49 12.59 6.32
N ASN A 285 10.40 11.72 5.92
CA ASN A 285 10.50 10.36 6.41
C ASN A 285 11.96 10.01 6.71
N VAL A 286 12.22 9.41 7.87
CA VAL A 286 13.55 8.98 8.31
C VAL A 286 13.53 7.48 8.54
N LEU A 287 14.43 6.75 7.87
CA LEU A 287 14.60 5.31 8.07
C LEU A 287 15.50 5.07 9.28
N VAL A 288 15.07 4.27 10.23
CA VAL A 288 15.84 4.00 11.47
C VAL A 288 16.00 2.50 11.74
N GLY A 289 15.40 1.64 10.93
CA GLY A 289 15.30 0.23 11.28
C GLY A 289 14.57 0.06 12.61
N VAL A 290 15.21 -0.65 13.54
CA VAL A 290 14.75 -0.78 14.93
C VAL A 290 15.88 -0.41 15.90
N ASP A 291 16.67 0.61 15.56
CA ASP A 291 17.76 1.13 16.37
C ASP A 291 17.24 2.26 17.29
N PRO A 292 17.25 2.09 18.63
CA PRO A 292 16.72 3.10 19.55
C PRO A 292 17.47 4.43 19.54
N ASP A 293 18.77 4.44 19.23
CA ASP A 293 19.56 5.66 19.19
C ASP A 293 19.35 6.43 17.88
N ALA A 294 19.20 5.73 16.76
CA ALA A 294 18.75 6.31 15.50
C ALA A 294 17.33 6.87 15.61
N PHE A 295 16.43 6.15 16.30
CA PHE A 295 15.07 6.60 16.57
C PHE A 295 15.07 7.90 17.41
N ALA A 296 15.84 7.95 18.47
CA ALA A 296 15.96 9.16 19.31
C ALA A 296 16.44 10.38 18.52
N LYS A 297 17.43 10.20 17.64
CA LYS A 297 17.89 11.27 16.73
C LYS A 297 16.80 11.70 15.73
N ALA A 298 16.03 10.74 15.21
CA ALA A 298 14.95 11.04 14.28
C ALA A 298 13.80 11.83 14.93
N LEU A 299 13.57 11.68 16.24
CA LEU A 299 12.60 12.50 16.99
C LEU A 299 12.99 13.99 17.03
N GLU A 300 14.28 14.29 16.93
CA GLU A 300 14.81 15.67 16.91
C GLU A 300 14.89 16.22 15.47
N HIS A 301 14.58 15.40 14.44
CA HIS A 301 14.68 15.83 13.06
C HIS A 301 13.71 17.00 12.79
N PRO A 302 14.20 18.13 12.26
CA PRO A 302 13.36 19.28 12.05
C PRO A 302 12.28 18.99 11.01
N ARG A 303 11.07 19.43 11.29
CA ARG A 303 9.98 19.35 10.30
C ARG A 303 10.36 20.20 9.08
N PRO A 304 10.34 19.61 7.86
CA PRO A 304 10.65 20.36 6.65
C PRO A 304 9.65 21.51 6.43
N GLN A 305 10.15 22.64 5.92
CA GLN A 305 9.30 23.81 5.61
C GLN A 305 8.47 23.61 4.35
N GLU A 306 9.02 22.87 3.38
CA GLU A 306 8.37 22.59 2.11
C GLU A 306 7.95 21.12 2.04
N ARG A 307 6.86 20.87 1.36
CA ARG A 307 6.36 19.53 1.04
C ARG A 307 6.08 19.44 -0.45
N PRO A 308 7.04 19.00 -1.25
CA PRO A 308 6.87 18.79 -2.68
C PRO A 308 5.66 17.90 -2.99
N ASN A 309 4.97 18.19 -4.10
CA ASN A 309 3.86 17.37 -4.53
C ASN A 309 4.36 16.13 -5.28
N ILE A 310 4.80 15.08 -4.54
CA ILE A 310 5.37 13.85 -5.12
C ILE A 310 4.31 12.82 -5.52
N PHE A 311 3.13 12.86 -4.91
CA PHE A 311 2.05 11.89 -5.13
C PHE A 311 0.94 12.41 -6.05
N GLY A 312 1.12 13.59 -6.68
CA GLY A 312 0.15 14.16 -7.59
C GLY A 312 -0.88 15.07 -6.89
N ASP A 313 -1.94 15.37 -7.61
CA ASP A 313 -2.91 16.43 -7.29
C ASP A 313 -4.30 15.89 -6.87
N GLY A 314 -4.41 14.62 -6.50
CA GLY A 314 -5.66 13.98 -6.13
C GLY A 314 -6.56 13.65 -7.34
N ARG A 315 -5.97 13.49 -8.52
CA ARG A 315 -6.65 13.08 -9.77
C ARG A 315 -6.01 11.85 -10.41
N ALA A 316 -5.28 11.07 -9.64
CA ALA A 316 -4.62 9.86 -10.13
C ALA A 316 -5.64 8.84 -10.64
N ALA A 317 -6.72 8.62 -9.90
CA ALA A 317 -7.78 7.70 -10.27
C ALA A 317 -8.42 8.04 -11.63
N HIS A 318 -8.68 9.32 -11.88
CA HIS A 318 -9.24 9.76 -13.15
C HIS A 318 -8.28 9.54 -14.34
N ARG A 319 -6.98 9.85 -14.15
CA ARG A 319 -5.96 9.57 -15.17
C ARG A 319 -5.81 8.09 -15.45
N ILE A 320 -5.83 7.25 -14.39
CA ILE A 320 -5.80 5.79 -14.51
C ILE A 320 -6.98 5.31 -15.35
N ALA A 321 -8.22 5.72 -15.01
CA ALA A 321 -9.42 5.32 -15.71
C ALA A 321 -9.37 5.70 -17.21
N GLN A 322 -8.93 6.93 -17.54
CA GLN A 322 -8.78 7.36 -18.92
C GLN A 322 -7.78 6.50 -19.69
N LEU A 323 -6.60 6.22 -19.13
CA LEU A 323 -5.56 5.43 -19.78
C LEU A 323 -5.95 3.96 -19.94
N VAL A 324 -6.69 3.40 -18.99
CA VAL A 324 -7.26 2.03 -19.09
C VAL A 324 -8.23 1.93 -20.26
N VAL A 325 -9.15 2.88 -20.38
CA VAL A 325 -10.15 2.91 -21.47
C VAL A 325 -9.47 3.19 -22.82
N GLU A 326 -8.46 4.06 -22.86
CA GLU A 326 -7.66 4.32 -24.07
C GLU A 326 -7.00 3.02 -24.58
N LEU A 327 -6.36 2.27 -23.68
CA LEU A 327 -5.73 0.99 -24.03
C LEU A 327 -6.75 -0.02 -24.56
N ALA A 328 -7.87 -0.23 -23.85
CA ALA A 328 -8.92 -1.13 -24.26
C ALA A 328 -9.49 -0.78 -25.66
N SER A 329 -9.70 0.50 -25.94
CA SER A 329 -10.23 0.96 -27.23
C SER A 329 -9.24 0.78 -28.37
N SER A 330 -7.94 1.02 -28.17
CA SER A 330 -6.91 0.85 -29.18
C SER A 330 -6.72 -0.61 -29.60
N GLU A 331 -6.86 -1.56 -28.69
CA GLU A 331 -6.78 -2.98 -28.98
C GLU A 331 -8.01 -3.48 -29.78
N LEU A 332 -9.19 -2.97 -29.49
CA LEU A 332 -10.41 -3.29 -30.26
C LEU A 332 -10.30 -2.79 -31.71
N GLU A 333 -9.73 -1.59 -31.94
CA GLU A 333 -9.48 -1.06 -33.27
C GLU A 333 -8.41 -1.86 -34.03
N ALA A 334 -7.39 -2.37 -33.34
CA ALA A 334 -6.34 -3.20 -33.95
C ALA A 334 -6.84 -4.63 -34.31
N ALA A 335 -7.86 -5.13 -33.63
CA ALA A 335 -8.46 -6.43 -33.85
C ALA A 335 -9.57 -6.45 -34.91
N ALA A 336 -10.12 -5.29 -35.29
CA ALA A 336 -11.19 -5.12 -36.28
C ALA A 336 -10.64 -4.95 -37.70
#